data_2038257e3e6fff64ef47f65adcf1884c
#
_entry.id   2038257e3e6fff64ef47f65adcf1884c
#
_cell.length_a   1.000
_cell.length_b   1.000
_cell.length_c   1.000
_cell.angle_alpha   90.00
_cell.angle_beta   90.00
_cell.angle_gamma   90.00
#
_symmetry.space_group_name_H-M   'P 1'
#
loop_
_entity.id
_entity.type
_entity.pdbx_description
1 polymer ?
#
loop_
_entity_poly.entity_id
_entity_poly.type
_entity_poly.pdbx_seq_one_letter_code
_entity_poly.pdbx_strand_id
1 'polypeptide(L)'
;VGAIAKKEIVEFTRDWRTIIAIIVIPLLMFPLLFIMFPVLLESEAAELDALELSIIIQTDALPENLGENISFSGIDFSVELLPNLSSLSVPGNDLERVRNSSTDAVLRLQTNEDVWSYAILHLSTSERSNEARNRILNVLSDWEDSEVRERIEQGGMDVNSTLDPLRWDGEISDADVATSGEQSGMILSLFIPLVLAIWTYSSAIQPSIDMTAGERERGTLEALLCLPCTRMELLLGKWLAVATITGVGVLLQICGLLFAI
;
A
#
# COMPACT_ATOMS: atom_id res chain seq x y z
N VAL A 1 -1.53 47.69 4.99
CA VAL A 1 -1.29 46.25 4.91
C VAL A 1 -1.77 45.55 6.18
N GLY A 2 -1.24 45.86 7.39
CA GLY A 2 -1.62 45.17 8.62
C GLY A 2 -3.08 45.29 9.03
N ALA A 3 -3.72 46.44 8.82
CA ALA A 3 -5.12 46.62 9.11
C ALA A 3 -6.03 45.78 8.19
N ILE A 4 -5.65 45.66 6.90
CA ILE A 4 -6.34 44.82 5.92
C ILE A 4 -6.18 43.34 6.32
N ALA A 5 -4.98 42.90 6.60
CA ALA A 5 -4.73 41.53 7.05
C ALA A 5 -5.52 41.16 8.31
N LYS A 6 -5.55 42.07 9.30
CA LYS A 6 -6.33 41.87 10.52
C LYS A 6 -7.84 41.73 10.23
N LYS A 7 -8.39 42.57 9.34
CA LYS A 7 -9.80 42.49 8.92
C LYS A 7 -10.10 41.13 8.31
N GLU A 8 -9.28 40.69 7.36
CA GLU A 8 -9.44 39.39 6.68
C GLU A 8 -9.36 38.21 7.65
N ILE A 9 -8.39 38.22 8.60
CA ILE A 9 -8.25 37.17 9.61
C ILE A 9 -9.49 37.14 10.53
N VAL A 10 -9.99 38.29 10.96
CA VAL A 10 -11.20 38.35 11.81
C VAL A 10 -12.43 37.86 11.06
N GLU A 11 -12.57 38.20 9.79
CA GLU A 11 -13.67 37.73 8.94
C GLU A 11 -13.61 36.21 8.79
N PHE A 12 -12.43 35.66 8.50
CA PHE A 12 -12.18 34.23 8.43
C PHE A 12 -12.51 33.50 9.74
N THR A 13 -12.10 34.04 10.90
CA THR A 13 -12.38 33.42 12.21
C THR A 13 -13.87 33.44 12.60
N ARG A 14 -14.69 34.20 11.90
CA ARG A 14 -16.15 34.18 12.08
C ARG A 14 -16.85 33.07 11.32
N ASP A 15 -16.20 32.51 10.29
CA ASP A 15 -16.73 31.37 9.54
C ASP A 15 -16.27 30.06 10.17
N TRP A 16 -17.07 29.60 11.13
CA TRP A 16 -16.78 28.34 11.85
C TRP A 16 -16.73 27.12 10.94
N ARG A 17 -17.44 27.12 9.80
CA ARG A 17 -17.44 26.01 8.84
C ARG A 17 -16.07 25.87 8.18
N THR A 18 -15.51 26.97 7.76
CA THR A 18 -14.17 26.99 7.15
C THR A 18 -13.08 26.66 8.18
N ILE A 19 -13.24 27.11 9.44
CA ILE A 19 -12.33 26.72 10.54
C ILE A 19 -12.35 25.22 10.78
N ILE A 20 -13.53 24.61 10.86
CA ILE A 20 -13.63 23.16 11.02
C ILE A 20 -12.97 22.44 9.86
N ALA A 21 -13.23 22.83 8.62
CA ALA A 21 -12.68 22.19 7.45
C ALA A 21 -11.15 22.27 7.37
N ILE A 22 -10.57 23.40 7.75
CA ILE A 22 -9.11 23.64 7.59
C ILE A 22 -8.32 23.23 8.84
N ILE A 23 -8.91 23.24 10.02
CA ILE A 23 -8.22 23.01 11.29
C ILE A 23 -8.64 21.69 11.93
N VAL A 24 -9.94 21.50 12.16
CA VAL A 24 -10.44 20.38 12.96
C VAL A 24 -10.35 19.06 12.19
N ILE A 25 -10.75 19.07 10.91
CA ILE A 25 -10.72 17.84 10.10
C ILE A 25 -9.30 17.30 9.97
N PRO A 26 -8.28 18.07 9.56
CA PRO A 26 -6.91 17.55 9.48
C PRO A 26 -6.36 17.11 10.84
N LEU A 27 -6.63 17.87 11.90
CA LEU A 27 -6.18 17.56 13.25
C LEU A 27 -6.68 16.18 13.73
N LEU A 28 -7.94 15.84 13.42
CA LEU A 28 -8.54 14.56 13.82
C LEU A 28 -8.20 13.44 12.83
N MET A 29 -8.00 13.78 11.56
CA MET A 29 -7.78 12.80 10.52
C MET A 29 -6.45 12.05 10.68
N PHE A 30 -5.38 12.74 11.11
CA PHE A 30 -4.08 12.09 11.32
C PHE A 30 -4.12 10.98 12.37
N PRO A 31 -4.57 11.21 13.61
CA PRO A 31 -4.71 10.14 14.59
C PRO A 31 -5.64 9.02 14.11
N LEU A 32 -6.73 9.37 13.42
CA LEU A 32 -7.66 8.39 12.87
C LEU A 32 -6.99 7.48 11.82
N LEU A 33 -6.23 8.06 10.89
CA LEU A 33 -5.51 7.30 9.86
C LEU A 33 -4.47 6.38 10.49
N PHE A 34 -3.70 6.85 11.47
CA PHE A 34 -2.68 6.03 12.12
C PHE A 34 -3.26 4.85 12.91
N ILE A 35 -4.45 5.01 13.49
CA ILE A 35 -5.15 3.93 14.20
C ILE A 35 -5.84 2.98 13.20
N MET A 36 -6.47 3.52 12.18
CA MET A 36 -7.30 2.74 11.26
C MET A 36 -6.49 2.00 10.20
N PHE A 37 -5.35 2.54 9.75
CA PHE A 37 -4.55 1.95 8.69
C PHE A 37 -4.00 0.55 9.04
N PRO A 38 -3.39 0.29 10.22
CA PRO A 38 -3.00 -1.05 10.62
C PRO A 38 -4.18 -2.03 10.68
N VAL A 39 -5.32 -1.60 11.23
CA VAL A 39 -6.53 -2.43 11.34
C VAL A 39 -7.08 -2.81 9.96
N LEU A 40 -7.04 -1.88 9.00
CA LEU A 40 -7.44 -2.17 7.62
C LEU A 40 -6.51 -3.18 6.95
N LEU A 41 -5.19 -3.02 7.13
CA LEU A 41 -4.21 -3.97 6.58
C LEU A 41 -4.37 -5.37 7.17
N GLU A 42 -4.60 -5.49 8.48
CA GLU A 42 -4.87 -6.77 9.12
C GLU A 42 -6.17 -7.40 8.62
N SER A 43 -7.21 -6.60 8.41
CA SER A 43 -8.49 -7.10 7.90
C SER A 43 -8.40 -7.59 6.46
N GLU A 44 -7.66 -6.88 5.59
CA GLU A 44 -7.41 -7.32 4.21
C GLU A 44 -6.57 -8.62 4.18
N ALA A 45 -5.53 -8.71 4.99
CA ALA A 45 -4.72 -9.92 5.08
C ALA A 45 -5.54 -11.13 5.55
N ALA A 46 -6.37 -10.97 6.58
CA ALA A 46 -7.26 -12.02 7.08
C ALA A 46 -8.33 -12.42 6.05
N GLU A 47 -8.83 -11.48 5.25
CA GLU A 47 -9.79 -11.75 4.19
C GLU A 47 -9.15 -12.54 3.03
N LEU A 48 -7.92 -12.21 2.67
CA LEU A 48 -7.14 -12.96 1.68
C LEU A 48 -6.85 -14.39 2.15
N ASP A 49 -6.44 -14.57 3.40
CA ASP A 49 -6.18 -15.90 3.96
C ASP A 49 -7.43 -16.79 4.01
N ALA A 50 -8.60 -16.23 4.17
CA ALA A 50 -9.87 -16.93 4.21
C ALA A 50 -10.44 -17.29 2.82
N LEU A 51 -9.80 -16.86 1.72
CA LEU A 51 -10.26 -17.16 0.37
C LEU A 51 -10.14 -18.67 0.06
N GLU A 52 -11.27 -19.27 -0.33
CA GLU A 52 -11.28 -20.57 -0.99
C GLU A 52 -10.87 -20.37 -2.46
N LEU A 53 -9.68 -20.85 -2.81
CA LEU A 53 -9.10 -20.69 -4.15
C LEU A 53 -9.20 -22.01 -4.90
N SER A 54 -9.46 -21.94 -6.21
CA SER A 54 -9.55 -23.10 -7.08
C SER A 54 -8.49 -23.03 -8.18
N ILE A 55 -7.71 -24.10 -8.33
CA ILE A 55 -6.68 -24.18 -9.37
C ILE A 55 -6.81 -25.45 -10.19
N ILE A 56 -6.21 -25.42 -11.38
CA ILE A 56 -6.04 -26.61 -12.22
C ILE A 56 -4.54 -26.93 -12.29
N ILE A 57 -4.19 -28.17 -11.97
CA ILE A 57 -2.83 -28.67 -12.11
C ILE A 57 -2.77 -29.50 -13.37
N GLN A 58 -1.97 -29.06 -14.34
CA GLN A 58 -1.70 -29.80 -15.58
C GLN A 58 -0.29 -30.38 -15.52
N THR A 59 -0.20 -31.70 -15.51
CA THR A 59 1.07 -32.41 -15.39
C THR A 59 1.04 -33.75 -16.12
N ASP A 60 2.18 -34.27 -16.46
CA ASP A 60 2.37 -35.64 -16.93
C ASP A 60 2.43 -36.65 -15.77
N ALA A 61 2.99 -36.22 -14.62
CA ALA A 61 2.99 -36.95 -13.36
C ALA A 61 2.88 -35.96 -12.21
N LEU A 62 2.09 -36.29 -11.18
CA LEU A 62 2.02 -35.49 -9.97
C LEU A 62 3.12 -35.91 -9.00
N PRO A 63 3.98 -35.00 -8.54
CA PRO A 63 4.98 -35.30 -7.54
C PRO A 63 4.35 -35.79 -6.23
N GLU A 64 5.04 -36.72 -5.54
CA GLU A 64 4.62 -37.20 -4.24
C GLU A 64 4.53 -36.02 -3.26
N ASN A 65 3.54 -36.06 -2.37
CA ASN A 65 3.28 -35.06 -1.33
C ASN A 65 2.88 -33.63 -1.82
N LEU A 66 3.07 -33.28 -3.09
CA LEU A 66 2.74 -31.94 -3.58
C LEU A 66 1.22 -31.67 -3.51
N GLY A 67 0.39 -32.65 -3.85
CA GLY A 67 -1.06 -32.52 -3.78
C GLY A 67 -1.56 -32.29 -2.35
N GLU A 68 -0.98 -32.97 -1.37
CA GLU A 68 -1.32 -32.76 0.05
C GLU A 68 -0.90 -31.37 0.51
N ASN A 69 0.29 -30.91 0.17
CA ASN A 69 0.79 -29.58 0.53
C ASN A 69 -0.09 -28.47 -0.07
N ILE A 70 -0.57 -28.62 -1.31
CA ILE A 70 -1.49 -27.67 -1.92
C ILE A 70 -2.82 -27.64 -1.17
N SER A 71 -3.39 -28.79 -0.81
CA SER A 71 -4.63 -28.84 -0.02
C SER A 71 -4.47 -28.20 1.35
N PHE A 72 -3.33 -28.38 2.02
CA PHE A 72 -3.05 -27.76 3.32
C PHE A 72 -2.96 -26.23 3.23
N SER A 73 -2.62 -25.67 2.07
CA SER A 73 -2.56 -24.23 1.86
C SER A 73 -3.93 -23.58 1.60
N GLY A 74 -5.03 -24.32 1.74
CA GLY A 74 -6.39 -23.82 1.52
C GLY A 74 -6.74 -23.61 0.04
N ILE A 75 -6.11 -24.36 -0.85
CA ILE A 75 -6.37 -24.33 -2.29
C ILE A 75 -7.11 -25.63 -2.67
N ASP A 76 -8.29 -25.48 -3.27
CA ASP A 76 -8.97 -26.60 -3.94
C ASP A 76 -8.37 -26.79 -5.35
N PHE A 77 -8.04 -28.01 -5.71
CA PHE A 77 -7.40 -28.27 -6.99
C PHE A 77 -7.99 -29.46 -7.74
N SER A 78 -7.94 -29.37 -9.05
CA SER A 78 -8.24 -30.48 -9.96
C SER A 78 -6.98 -30.81 -10.78
N VAL A 79 -6.71 -32.10 -10.97
CA VAL A 79 -5.54 -32.56 -11.74
C VAL A 79 -5.99 -32.99 -13.12
N GLU A 80 -5.44 -32.36 -14.13
CA GLU A 80 -5.55 -32.76 -15.54
C GLU A 80 -4.25 -33.45 -15.97
N LEU A 81 -4.27 -34.78 -16.06
CA LEU A 81 -3.11 -35.54 -16.55
C LEU A 81 -3.01 -35.40 -18.08
N LEU A 82 -1.94 -34.79 -18.52
CA LEU A 82 -1.64 -34.59 -19.96
C LEU A 82 -0.41 -35.43 -20.34
N PRO A 83 -0.60 -36.69 -20.81
CA PRO A 83 0.49 -37.50 -21.30
C PRO A 83 1.07 -36.82 -22.55
N ASN A 84 2.34 -36.50 -22.56
CA ASN A 84 3.08 -35.74 -23.56
C ASN A 84 3.00 -34.22 -23.43
N LEU A 85 3.08 -33.69 -22.21
CA LEU A 85 3.29 -32.27 -22.01
C LEU A 85 4.68 -31.88 -22.55
N SER A 86 4.81 -31.67 -23.88
CA SER A 86 6.08 -31.38 -24.52
C SER A 86 6.55 -29.93 -24.41
N SER A 87 5.73 -29.09 -23.81
CA SER A 87 6.02 -27.66 -23.67
C SER A 87 5.14 -27.04 -22.59
N LEU A 88 5.74 -26.17 -21.79
CA LEU A 88 5.03 -25.31 -20.84
C LEU A 88 4.27 -24.16 -21.51
N SER A 89 4.17 -24.17 -22.86
CA SER A 89 3.39 -23.16 -23.59
C SER A 89 1.90 -23.28 -23.25
N VAL A 90 1.25 -22.14 -23.04
CA VAL A 90 -0.12 -22.05 -22.55
C VAL A 90 -1.11 -22.17 -23.72
N PRO A 91 -2.03 -23.15 -23.74
CA PRO A 91 -3.12 -23.20 -24.70
C PRO A 91 -4.10 -22.03 -24.50
N GLY A 92 -4.70 -21.59 -25.61
CA GLY A 92 -5.68 -20.49 -25.57
C GLY A 92 -6.87 -20.74 -24.66
N ASN A 93 -7.30 -21.99 -24.49
CA ASN A 93 -8.41 -22.37 -23.61
C ASN A 93 -8.11 -22.08 -22.14
N ASP A 94 -6.87 -22.26 -21.67
CA ASP A 94 -6.51 -22.01 -20.28
C ASP A 94 -6.45 -20.50 -19.98
N LEU A 95 -6.05 -19.71 -20.98
CA LEU A 95 -6.13 -18.24 -20.88
C LEU A 95 -7.57 -17.77 -20.66
N GLU A 96 -8.52 -18.38 -21.38
CA GLU A 96 -9.95 -18.04 -21.24
C GLU A 96 -10.51 -18.54 -19.90
N ARG A 97 -10.10 -19.69 -19.41
CA ARG A 97 -10.53 -20.23 -18.11
C ARG A 97 -10.16 -19.28 -16.95
N VAL A 98 -8.92 -18.80 -16.94
CA VAL A 98 -8.46 -17.86 -15.92
C VAL A 98 -9.10 -16.49 -16.12
N ARG A 99 -9.21 -16.01 -17.37
CA ARG A 99 -9.83 -14.70 -17.66
C ARG A 99 -11.32 -14.66 -17.29
N ASN A 100 -12.04 -15.75 -17.48
CA ASN A 100 -13.47 -15.86 -17.16
C ASN A 100 -13.72 -16.27 -15.69
N SER A 101 -12.68 -16.30 -14.85
CA SER A 101 -12.76 -16.67 -13.44
C SER A 101 -13.39 -18.05 -13.18
N SER A 102 -13.25 -18.97 -14.12
CA SER A 102 -13.65 -20.37 -13.91
C SER A 102 -12.62 -21.16 -13.09
N THR A 103 -11.40 -20.64 -13.00
CA THR A 103 -10.33 -21.08 -12.11
C THR A 103 -9.47 -19.86 -11.74
N ASP A 104 -8.91 -19.85 -10.55
CA ASP A 104 -8.11 -18.73 -10.08
C ASP A 104 -6.69 -18.76 -10.68
N ALA A 105 -6.13 -19.95 -10.90
CA ALA A 105 -4.85 -20.13 -11.59
C ALA A 105 -4.73 -21.51 -12.25
N VAL A 106 -3.80 -21.64 -13.18
CA VAL A 106 -3.40 -22.94 -13.77
C VAL A 106 -1.92 -23.14 -13.51
N LEU A 107 -1.59 -24.23 -12.80
CA LEU A 107 -0.23 -24.67 -12.56
C LEU A 107 0.11 -25.75 -13.58
N ARG A 108 1.16 -25.55 -14.35
CA ARG A 108 1.74 -26.55 -15.24
C ARG A 108 3.03 -27.06 -14.67
N LEU A 109 3.13 -28.37 -14.56
CA LEU A 109 4.34 -29.05 -14.08
C LEU A 109 4.79 -30.06 -15.14
N GLN A 110 6.06 -30.05 -15.43
CA GLN A 110 6.70 -30.98 -16.35
C GLN A 110 7.96 -31.53 -15.73
N THR A 111 8.13 -32.85 -15.74
CA THR A 111 9.39 -33.45 -15.37
C THR A 111 10.28 -33.67 -16.58
N ASN A 112 11.56 -33.40 -16.42
CA ASN A 112 12.57 -33.72 -17.40
C ASN A 112 13.74 -34.38 -16.68
N GLU A 113 13.78 -35.71 -16.75
CA GLU A 113 14.69 -36.56 -15.96
C GLU A 113 14.47 -36.31 -14.45
N ASP A 114 15.42 -35.66 -13.75
CA ASP A 114 15.37 -35.39 -12.31
C ASP A 114 15.03 -33.93 -11.97
N VAL A 115 14.67 -33.13 -12.99
CA VAL A 115 14.39 -31.72 -12.80
C VAL A 115 12.93 -31.42 -13.14
N TRP A 116 12.24 -30.76 -12.22
CA TRP A 116 10.90 -30.28 -12.44
C TRP A 116 10.92 -28.84 -12.97
N SER A 117 10.13 -28.60 -14.00
CA SER A 117 9.90 -27.26 -14.55
C SER A 117 8.45 -26.90 -14.35
N TYR A 118 8.17 -25.66 -13.99
CA TYR A 118 6.80 -25.20 -13.78
C TYR A 118 6.49 -23.90 -14.51
N ALA A 119 5.21 -23.70 -14.79
CA ALA A 119 4.67 -22.42 -15.23
C ALA A 119 3.32 -22.17 -14.53
N ILE A 120 3.09 -20.94 -14.10
CA ILE A 120 1.84 -20.54 -13.45
C ILE A 120 1.15 -19.51 -14.33
N LEU A 121 -0.06 -19.82 -14.78
CA LEU A 121 -0.93 -18.91 -15.48
C LEU A 121 -1.87 -18.25 -14.47
N HIS A 122 -1.83 -16.92 -14.38
CA HIS A 122 -2.64 -16.13 -13.48
C HIS A 122 -3.06 -14.81 -14.13
N LEU A 123 -4.09 -14.18 -13.58
CA LEU A 123 -4.57 -12.87 -14.01
C LEU A 123 -4.09 -11.80 -13.02
N SER A 124 -3.09 -11.02 -13.41
CA SER A 124 -2.46 -10.01 -12.53
C SER A 124 -3.40 -8.89 -12.06
N THR A 125 -4.55 -8.72 -12.71
CA THR A 125 -5.58 -7.74 -12.33
C THR A 125 -6.63 -8.32 -11.37
N SER A 126 -6.60 -9.61 -11.08
CA SER A 126 -7.48 -10.28 -10.13
C SER A 126 -6.73 -10.58 -8.85
N GLU A 127 -7.26 -10.13 -7.71
CA GLU A 127 -6.70 -10.35 -6.39
C GLU A 127 -6.68 -11.83 -6.02
N ARG A 128 -7.78 -12.55 -6.25
CA ARG A 128 -7.87 -13.99 -6.06
C ARG A 128 -6.82 -14.76 -6.86
N SER A 129 -6.63 -14.38 -8.13
CA SER A 129 -5.67 -15.02 -9.01
C SER A 129 -4.20 -14.75 -8.60
N ASN A 130 -3.91 -13.56 -8.10
CA ASN A 130 -2.62 -13.22 -7.53
C ASN A 130 -2.35 -13.99 -6.24
N GLU A 131 -3.36 -14.11 -5.37
CA GLU A 131 -3.25 -14.86 -4.13
C GLU A 131 -3.06 -16.36 -4.42
N ALA A 132 -3.80 -16.94 -5.37
CA ALA A 132 -3.60 -18.31 -5.82
C ALA A 132 -2.15 -18.54 -6.31
N ARG A 133 -1.63 -17.62 -7.11
CA ARG A 133 -0.22 -17.67 -7.56
C ARG A 133 0.76 -17.64 -6.40
N ASN A 134 0.56 -16.75 -5.43
CA ASN A 134 1.47 -16.60 -4.29
C ASN A 134 1.46 -17.85 -3.42
N ARG A 135 0.29 -18.41 -3.10
CA ARG A 135 0.19 -19.67 -2.36
C ARG A 135 0.82 -20.84 -3.09
N ILE A 136 0.60 -20.95 -4.42
CA ILE A 136 1.25 -21.97 -5.25
C ILE A 136 2.78 -21.85 -5.16
N LEU A 137 3.32 -20.63 -5.28
CA LEU A 137 4.77 -20.42 -5.20
C LEU A 137 5.34 -20.79 -3.84
N ASN A 138 4.64 -20.47 -2.74
CA ASN A 138 5.06 -20.85 -1.41
C ASN A 138 5.07 -22.39 -1.27
N VAL A 139 4.01 -23.08 -1.69
CA VAL A 139 3.94 -24.55 -1.66
C VAL A 139 5.03 -25.19 -2.52
N LEU A 140 5.29 -24.65 -3.72
CA LEU A 140 6.35 -25.17 -4.57
C LEU A 140 7.75 -24.96 -3.95
N SER A 141 7.97 -23.83 -3.30
CA SER A 141 9.22 -23.55 -2.58
C SER A 141 9.43 -24.51 -1.41
N ASP A 142 8.39 -24.74 -0.60
CA ASP A 142 8.45 -25.64 0.54
C ASP A 142 8.66 -27.11 0.08
N TRP A 143 8.02 -27.47 -1.03
CA TRP A 143 8.18 -28.78 -1.64
C TRP A 143 9.60 -28.95 -2.21
N GLU A 144 10.13 -27.94 -2.92
CA GLU A 144 11.50 -27.92 -3.46
C GLU A 144 12.51 -28.11 -2.32
N ASP A 145 12.36 -27.36 -1.23
CA ASP A 145 13.24 -27.46 -0.06
C ASP A 145 13.21 -28.88 0.56
N SER A 146 12.04 -29.51 0.62
CA SER A 146 11.89 -30.85 1.13
C SER A 146 12.57 -31.90 0.22
N GLU A 147 12.38 -31.76 -1.08
CA GLU A 147 12.97 -32.63 -2.11
C GLU A 147 14.51 -32.52 -2.13
N VAL A 148 15.01 -31.30 -2.05
CA VAL A 148 16.46 -31.04 -2.00
C VAL A 148 17.07 -31.67 -0.73
N ARG A 149 16.41 -31.53 0.43
CA ARG A 149 16.85 -32.17 1.68
C ARG A 149 16.92 -33.69 1.56
N GLU A 150 15.89 -34.31 1.02
CA GLU A 150 15.83 -35.74 0.80
C GLU A 150 16.94 -36.23 -0.15
N ARG A 151 17.22 -35.54 -1.24
CA ARG A 151 18.31 -35.89 -2.17
C ARG A 151 19.68 -35.76 -1.51
N ILE A 152 19.90 -34.75 -0.66
CA ILE A 152 21.15 -34.57 0.08
C ILE A 152 21.34 -35.71 1.10
N GLU A 153 20.30 -36.12 1.82
CA GLU A 153 20.33 -37.25 2.77
C GLU A 153 20.61 -38.56 2.06
N GLN A 154 19.95 -38.83 0.93
CA GLN A 154 20.20 -39.99 0.07
C GLN A 154 21.63 -40.01 -0.47
N GLY A 155 22.23 -38.86 -0.73
CA GLY A 155 23.62 -38.69 -1.11
C GLY A 155 24.61 -38.89 0.04
N GLY A 156 24.14 -39.12 1.26
CA GLY A 156 24.98 -39.33 2.47
C GLY A 156 25.69 -38.06 2.94
N MET A 157 25.23 -36.89 2.51
CA MET A 157 25.73 -35.59 2.95
C MET A 157 24.91 -35.06 4.12
N ASP A 158 25.54 -34.27 4.98
CA ASP A 158 24.80 -33.58 6.05
C ASP A 158 24.01 -32.41 5.50
N VAL A 159 22.69 -32.45 5.65
CA VAL A 159 21.74 -31.48 5.10
C VAL A 159 22.06 -30.07 5.60
N ASN A 160 22.26 -29.91 6.90
CA ASN A 160 22.44 -28.58 7.49
C ASN A 160 23.72 -27.90 7.04
N SER A 161 24.81 -28.63 6.95
CA SER A 161 26.10 -28.06 6.49
C SER A 161 26.14 -27.87 4.97
N THR A 162 25.29 -28.57 4.21
CA THR A 162 25.25 -28.49 2.75
C THR A 162 24.34 -27.37 2.29
N LEU A 163 23.17 -27.23 2.89
CA LEU A 163 22.21 -26.16 2.54
C LEU A 163 22.57 -24.83 3.18
N ASP A 164 23.03 -24.84 4.42
CA ASP A 164 23.43 -23.67 5.19
C ASP A 164 24.93 -23.66 5.51
N PRO A 165 25.81 -23.52 4.53
CA PRO A 165 27.27 -23.47 4.75
C PRO A 165 27.71 -22.22 5.55
N LEU A 166 26.85 -21.23 5.64
CA LEU A 166 27.03 -20.01 6.42
C LEU A 166 25.84 -19.88 7.37
N ARG A 167 26.00 -20.36 8.59
CA ARG A 167 24.98 -20.20 9.62
C ARG A 167 25.23 -18.90 10.37
N TRP A 168 24.17 -18.10 10.48
CA TRP A 168 24.18 -16.98 11.41
C TRP A 168 24.28 -17.51 12.84
N ASP A 169 25.35 -17.17 13.56
CA ASP A 169 25.56 -17.57 14.95
C ASP A 169 24.77 -16.60 15.86
N GLY A 170 23.57 -17.00 16.19
CA GLY A 170 22.48 -16.18 16.69
C GLY A 170 22.57 -15.69 18.14
N GLU A 171 23.76 -15.36 18.69
CA GLU A 171 23.79 -14.57 19.94
C GLU A 171 23.38 -13.09 19.72
N ILE A 172 23.47 -12.61 18.48
CA ILE A 172 22.92 -11.33 18.06
C ILE A 172 21.72 -11.64 17.16
N SER A 173 20.54 -11.74 17.75
CA SER A 173 19.31 -12.15 17.05
C SER A 173 18.89 -11.19 15.95
N ASP A 174 19.40 -9.96 15.95
CA ASP A 174 19.21 -8.95 14.94
C ASP A 174 20.52 -8.21 14.67
N ALA A 175 21.03 -8.35 13.45
CA ALA A 175 22.13 -7.50 12.99
C ALA A 175 21.69 -6.05 12.74
N ASP A 176 20.39 -5.81 12.76
CA ASP A 176 19.86 -4.45 12.67
C ASP A 176 19.96 -3.78 14.04
N VAL A 177 20.85 -2.80 14.12
CA VAL A 177 21.04 -1.96 15.31
C VAL A 177 20.06 -0.80 15.38
N ALA A 178 19.20 -0.67 14.37
CA ALA A 178 18.15 0.34 14.38
C ALA A 178 17.06 -0.05 15.38
N THR A 179 16.70 0.88 16.24
CA THR A 179 15.54 0.71 17.11
C THR A 179 14.24 0.71 16.28
N SER A 180 13.19 0.10 16.81
CA SER A 180 11.86 0.12 16.18
C SER A 180 11.36 1.55 15.92
N GLY A 181 11.76 2.51 16.77
CA GLY A 181 11.49 3.92 16.56
C GLY A 181 12.25 4.53 15.38
N GLU A 182 13.49 4.13 15.15
CA GLU A 182 14.29 4.61 14.01
C GLU A 182 13.78 4.03 12.68
N GLN A 183 13.37 2.78 12.66
CA GLN A 183 12.75 2.15 11.48
C GLN A 183 11.42 2.83 11.12
N SER A 184 10.56 3.03 12.11
CA SER A 184 9.31 3.76 11.94
C SER A 184 9.56 5.21 11.51
N GLY A 185 10.57 5.87 12.09
CA GLY A 185 10.99 7.21 11.74
C GLY A 185 11.46 7.34 10.31
N MET A 186 12.14 6.33 9.77
CA MET A 186 12.57 6.30 8.36
C MET A 186 11.35 6.30 7.41
N ILE A 187 10.37 5.46 7.67
CA ILE A 187 9.13 5.40 6.87
C ILE A 187 8.37 6.73 6.97
N LEU A 188 8.19 7.23 8.19
CA LEU A 188 7.49 8.50 8.44
C LEU A 188 8.20 9.68 7.78
N SER A 189 9.52 9.68 7.69
CA SER A 189 10.31 10.74 7.05
C SER A 189 9.98 10.94 5.56
N LEU A 190 9.51 9.91 4.88
CA LEU A 190 9.07 9.98 3.49
C LEU A 190 7.62 10.49 3.37
N PHE A 191 6.74 10.02 4.25
CA PHE A 191 5.31 10.33 4.17
C PHE A 191 4.95 11.69 4.77
N ILE A 192 5.56 12.08 5.89
CA ILE A 192 5.23 13.32 6.60
C ILE A 192 5.39 14.56 5.70
N PRO A 193 6.52 14.79 5.00
CA PRO A 193 6.68 15.95 4.14
C PRO A 193 5.65 16.00 3.01
N LEU A 194 5.35 14.84 2.41
CA LEU A 194 4.37 14.73 1.33
C LEU A 194 2.98 15.14 1.80
N VAL A 195 2.55 14.56 2.91
CA VAL A 195 1.22 14.82 3.48
C VAL A 195 1.11 16.28 3.95
N LEU A 196 2.13 16.81 4.63
CA LEU A 196 2.17 18.22 5.04
C LEU A 196 2.10 19.16 3.83
N ALA A 197 2.80 18.86 2.72
CA ALA A 197 2.75 19.66 1.51
C ALA A 197 1.34 19.70 0.91
N ILE A 198 0.69 18.55 0.77
CA ILE A 198 -0.68 18.44 0.23
C ILE A 198 -1.66 19.24 1.10
N TRP A 199 -1.61 19.07 2.41
CA TRP A 199 -2.51 19.75 3.34
C TRP A 199 -2.24 21.24 3.45
N THR A 200 -0.97 21.67 3.44
CA THR A 200 -0.61 23.09 3.38
C THR A 200 -1.21 23.75 2.15
N TYR A 201 -1.09 23.10 1.00
CA TYR A 201 -1.69 23.57 -0.25
C TYR A 201 -3.22 23.66 -0.13
N SER A 202 -3.87 22.60 0.35
CA SER A 202 -5.33 22.57 0.51
C SER A 202 -5.83 23.63 1.49
N SER A 203 -5.13 23.85 2.60
CA SER A 203 -5.51 24.86 3.59
C SER A 203 -5.31 26.31 3.12
N ALA A 204 -4.46 26.53 2.13
CA ALA A 204 -4.24 27.86 1.53
C ALA A 204 -5.26 28.20 0.44
N ILE A 205 -5.77 27.20 -0.29
CA ILE A 205 -6.67 27.41 -1.43
C ILE A 205 -7.98 28.07 -0.98
N GLN A 206 -8.65 27.52 0.01
CA GLN A 206 -9.96 27.96 0.45
C GLN A 206 -9.96 29.44 0.88
N PRO A 207 -9.09 29.89 1.83
CA PRO A 207 -8.99 31.29 2.18
C PRO A 207 -8.63 32.19 0.99
N SER A 208 -7.78 31.72 0.08
CA SER A 208 -7.40 32.48 -1.10
C SER A 208 -8.57 32.73 -2.04
N ILE A 209 -9.41 31.73 -2.26
CA ILE A 209 -10.63 31.84 -3.08
C ILE A 209 -11.61 32.79 -2.42
N ASP A 210 -11.89 32.62 -1.12
CA ASP A 210 -12.86 33.45 -0.39
C ASP A 210 -12.45 34.92 -0.35
N MET A 211 -11.17 35.20 -0.16
CA MET A 211 -10.64 36.56 -0.13
C MET A 211 -10.50 37.22 -1.50
N THR A 212 -10.65 36.48 -2.59
CA THR A 212 -10.53 37.03 -3.97
C THR A 212 -11.82 36.89 -4.76
N ALA A 213 -12.18 35.67 -5.14
CA ALA A 213 -13.39 35.39 -5.90
C ALA A 213 -14.67 35.64 -5.09
N GLY A 214 -14.64 35.30 -3.78
CA GLY A 214 -15.76 35.51 -2.86
C GLY A 214 -16.15 36.98 -2.74
N GLU A 215 -15.19 37.91 -2.69
CA GLU A 215 -15.50 39.36 -2.69
C GLU A 215 -16.11 39.82 -4.01
N ARG A 216 -15.69 39.28 -5.13
CA ARG A 216 -16.27 39.58 -6.43
C ARG A 216 -17.71 39.11 -6.53
N GLU A 217 -17.99 37.88 -6.05
CA GLU A 217 -19.35 37.32 -6.04
C GLU A 217 -20.30 38.11 -5.13
N ARG A 218 -19.78 38.60 -3.98
CA ARG A 218 -20.55 39.41 -3.02
C ARG A 218 -20.71 40.87 -3.45
N GLY A 219 -20.08 41.31 -4.56
CA GLY A 219 -20.11 42.67 -5.04
C GLY A 219 -19.34 43.67 -4.16
N THR A 220 -18.53 43.22 -3.24
CA THR A 220 -17.77 44.07 -2.29
C THR A 220 -16.43 44.52 -2.86
N LEU A 221 -15.99 43.97 -3.97
CA LEU A 221 -14.71 44.28 -4.60
C LEU A 221 -14.64 45.75 -5.04
N GLU A 222 -15.75 46.32 -5.57
CA GLU A 222 -15.79 47.72 -6.01
C GLU A 222 -15.65 48.68 -4.83
N ALA A 223 -16.27 48.37 -3.71
CA ALA A 223 -16.13 49.16 -2.48
C ALA A 223 -14.70 49.13 -1.92
N LEU A 224 -14.03 47.98 -2.01
CA LEU A 224 -12.63 47.81 -1.64
C LEU A 224 -11.67 48.62 -2.54
N LEU A 225 -11.94 48.72 -3.81
CA LEU A 225 -11.15 49.51 -4.76
C LEU A 225 -11.30 51.03 -4.57
N CYS A 226 -12.37 51.48 -3.89
CA CYS A 226 -12.59 52.87 -3.54
C CYS A 226 -11.84 53.29 -2.25
N LEU A 227 -11.21 52.36 -1.51
CA LEU A 227 -10.45 52.70 -0.32
C LEU A 227 -9.18 53.50 -0.68
N PRO A 228 -8.74 54.42 0.22
CA PRO A 228 -7.51 55.19 0.00
C PRO A 228 -6.26 54.36 0.29
N CYS A 229 -6.08 53.27 -0.44
CA CYS A 229 -4.93 52.39 -0.37
C CYS A 229 -4.44 52.01 -1.75
N THR A 230 -3.17 51.69 -1.87
CA THR A 230 -2.60 51.21 -3.13
C THR A 230 -3.03 49.77 -3.39
N ARG A 231 -3.12 49.37 -4.66
CA ARG A 231 -3.45 47.99 -5.05
C ARG A 231 -2.46 46.97 -4.47
N MET A 232 -1.19 47.36 -4.36
CA MET A 232 -0.15 46.50 -3.73
C MET A 232 -0.36 46.32 -2.22
N GLU A 233 -0.80 47.35 -1.50
CA GLU A 233 -1.13 47.24 -0.08
C GLU A 233 -2.33 46.33 0.16
N LEU A 234 -3.31 46.39 -0.74
CA LEU A 234 -4.46 45.48 -0.69
C LEU A 234 -4.02 44.04 -0.91
N LEU A 235 -3.24 43.78 -1.96
CA LEU A 235 -2.73 42.45 -2.31
C LEU A 235 -1.85 41.88 -1.17
N LEU A 236 -0.91 42.66 -0.68
CA LEU A 236 -0.02 42.23 0.42
C LEU A 236 -0.80 41.99 1.72
N GLY A 237 -1.87 42.78 1.98
CA GLY A 237 -2.72 42.55 3.14
C GLY A 237 -3.44 41.20 3.08
N LYS A 238 -4.03 40.88 1.93
CA LYS A 238 -4.69 39.58 1.70
C LYS A 238 -3.69 38.43 1.73
N TRP A 239 -2.55 38.57 1.06
CA TRP A 239 -1.50 37.57 1.08
C TRP A 239 -1.02 37.27 2.50
N LEU A 240 -0.79 38.31 3.33
CA LEU A 240 -0.38 38.17 4.72
C LEU A 240 -1.45 37.44 5.55
N ALA A 241 -2.73 37.71 5.31
CA ALA A 241 -3.85 37.03 5.97
C ALA A 241 -3.84 35.52 5.62
N VAL A 242 -3.78 35.17 4.32
CA VAL A 242 -3.70 33.78 3.88
C VAL A 242 -2.49 33.08 4.47
N ALA A 243 -1.30 33.69 4.42
CA ALA A 243 -0.08 33.13 4.96
C ALA A 243 -0.18 32.86 6.47
N THR A 244 -0.83 33.77 7.22
CA THR A 244 -1.03 33.60 8.67
C THR A 244 -2.00 32.45 8.97
N ILE A 245 -3.14 32.38 8.26
CA ILE A 245 -4.15 31.35 8.45
C ILE A 245 -3.55 29.98 8.10
N THR A 246 -2.88 29.88 6.95
CA THR A 246 -2.22 28.63 6.54
C THR A 246 -1.11 28.23 7.51
N GLY A 247 -0.30 29.19 7.98
CA GLY A 247 0.75 28.93 8.97
C GLY A 247 0.21 28.36 10.29
N VAL A 248 -0.90 28.92 10.79
CA VAL A 248 -1.58 28.37 11.98
C VAL A 248 -2.12 26.97 11.69
N GLY A 249 -2.70 26.75 10.52
CA GLY A 249 -3.19 25.43 10.10
C GLY A 249 -2.08 24.38 10.09
N VAL A 250 -0.92 24.71 9.52
CA VAL A 250 0.25 23.81 9.48
C VAL A 250 0.77 23.49 10.88
N LEU A 251 0.85 24.49 11.78
CA LEU A 251 1.27 24.26 13.16
C LEU A 251 0.32 23.30 13.90
N LEU A 252 -0.96 23.46 13.71
CA LEU A 252 -1.97 22.56 14.30
C LEU A 252 -1.89 21.14 13.71
N GLN A 253 -1.59 21.01 12.42
CA GLN A 253 -1.36 19.72 11.78
C GLN A 253 -0.14 19.00 12.38
N ILE A 254 0.96 19.73 12.57
CA ILE A 254 2.17 19.19 13.23
C ILE A 254 1.84 18.74 14.65
N CYS A 255 1.07 19.53 15.40
CA CYS A 255 0.60 19.14 16.72
C CYS A 255 -0.25 17.86 16.66
N GLY A 256 -1.18 17.76 15.72
CA GLY A 256 -2.00 16.57 15.52
C GLY A 256 -1.18 15.32 15.18
N LEU A 257 -0.15 15.48 14.36
CA LEU A 257 0.79 14.41 14.03
C LEU A 257 1.59 13.96 15.27
N LEU A 258 2.07 14.89 16.09
CA LEU A 258 2.79 14.58 17.34
C LEU A 258 1.90 13.87 18.36
N PHE A 259 0.59 14.09 18.33
CA PHE A 259 -0.35 13.36 19.18
C PHE A 259 -0.66 11.94 18.65
N ALA A 260 -0.40 11.68 17.38
CA ALA A 260 -0.66 10.40 16.73
C ALA A 260 0.51 9.40 16.85
N ILE A 261 1.71 9.91 17.12
CA ILE A 261 2.95 9.13 17.36
C ILE A 261 3.08 8.82 18.86
#